data_a2aa3b8c57c4868f8364a73629ce5d82
#
_entry.id   a2aa3b8c57c4868f8364a73629ce5d82
#
_cell.length_a   1.000
_cell.length_b   1.000
_cell.length_c   1.000
_cell.angle_alpha   90.00
_cell.angle_beta   90.00
_cell.angle_gamma   90.00
#
_symmetry.space_group_name_H-M   'P 1'
#
loop_
_entity.id
_entity.type
_entity.pdbx_description
1 polymer ?
#
loop_
_entity_poly.entity_id
_entity_poly.type
_entity_poly.pdbx_seq_one_letter_code
_entity_poly.pdbx_strand_id
1 'polypeptide(L)'
;MKNYNVENYVRYKHDVAAAIKKLPNKPYQYLSQDQLITKFLPLVEKLARKFSTAQQASGVMTINDIIQEGNLGLCAGVNRIEWDTILEAENPAKRLKSFLAKRIKGAIRRGIDTNRGSMRIPEQKLNEIRKDFGEDKRMVSMFFNSVFTSLDAGTPEQQAAAYNIPDNIKEYNIEMLSAYLKSLMLNYLNPKEYQVLRLSYGLDCKKHSAKEIAEILGIKGTSSYVRISQLKKLAIDKLIEKVPYSQVVDYL
;
A
#
# COMPACT_ATOMS: atom_id res chain seq x y z
N MET A 1 3.48 4.04 1.91
CA MET A 1 2.27 3.24 2.23
C MET A 1 2.03 3.05 3.75
N LYS A 2 3.04 2.69 4.58
CA LYS A 2 2.80 2.47 6.03
C LYS A 2 2.27 3.70 6.75
N ASN A 3 2.80 4.90 6.48
CA ASN A 3 2.36 6.15 7.14
C ASN A 3 0.90 6.49 6.80
N TYR A 4 0.49 6.38 5.55
CA TYR A 4 -0.88 6.63 5.10
C TYR A 4 -1.92 5.75 5.83
N ASN A 5 -1.61 4.48 6.03
CA ASN A 5 -2.50 3.57 6.77
C ASN A 5 -2.61 3.95 8.25
N VAL A 6 -1.53 4.42 8.87
CA VAL A 6 -1.52 4.88 10.27
C VAL A 6 -2.33 6.16 10.42
N GLU A 7 -2.15 7.13 9.53
CA GLU A 7 -2.90 8.39 9.54
C GLU A 7 -4.41 8.16 9.39
N ASN A 8 -4.81 7.32 8.44
CA ASN A 8 -6.21 6.95 8.25
C ASN A 8 -6.80 6.25 9.49
N TYR A 9 -6.03 5.38 10.13
CA TYR A 9 -6.48 4.71 11.34
C TYR A 9 -6.65 5.70 12.51
N VAL A 10 -5.72 6.62 12.68
CA VAL A 10 -5.81 7.68 13.70
C VAL A 10 -7.03 8.58 13.45
N ARG A 11 -7.23 9.00 12.19
CA ARG A 11 -8.39 9.79 11.77
C ARG A 11 -9.69 9.04 12.08
N TYR A 12 -9.80 7.79 11.68
CA TYR A 12 -10.98 6.96 11.98
C TYR A 12 -11.30 6.94 13.48
N LYS A 13 -10.29 6.78 14.35
CA LYS A 13 -10.50 6.81 15.81
C LYS A 13 -11.04 8.14 16.31
N HIS A 14 -10.51 9.25 15.80
CA HIS A 14 -10.98 10.60 16.15
C HIS A 14 -12.42 10.79 15.72
N ASP A 15 -12.78 10.43 14.49
CA ASP A 15 -14.11 10.57 13.93
C ASP A 15 -15.14 9.73 14.71
N VAL A 16 -14.80 8.48 15.04
CA VAL A 16 -15.63 7.59 15.86
C VAL A 16 -15.83 8.16 17.26
N ALA A 17 -14.77 8.66 17.90
CA ALA A 17 -14.88 9.26 19.24
C ALA A 17 -15.75 10.51 19.24
N ALA A 18 -15.64 11.36 18.21
CA ALA A 18 -16.47 12.55 18.03
C ALA A 18 -17.95 12.20 17.78
N ALA A 19 -18.20 11.18 16.95
CA ALA A 19 -19.54 10.69 16.66
C ALA A 19 -20.24 10.12 17.92
N ILE A 20 -19.53 9.35 18.72
CA ILE A 20 -20.07 8.77 19.97
C ILE A 20 -20.46 9.86 20.98
N LYS A 21 -19.68 10.95 21.08
CA LYS A 21 -19.99 12.07 21.99
C LYS A 21 -21.32 12.76 21.65
N LYS A 22 -21.75 12.68 20.39
CA LYS A 22 -23.01 13.27 19.90
C LYS A 22 -24.22 12.35 20.11
N LEU A 23 -24.01 11.11 20.50
CA LEU A 23 -25.11 10.15 20.68
C LEU A 23 -25.94 10.45 21.93
N PRO A 24 -27.28 10.27 21.85
CA PRO A 24 -28.14 10.41 23.01
C PRO A 24 -27.86 9.31 24.05
N ASN A 25 -27.91 9.69 25.32
CA ASN A 25 -27.77 8.72 26.42
C ASN A 25 -29.09 8.00 26.70
N LYS A 26 -29.46 7.07 25.78
CA LYS A 26 -30.68 6.26 25.86
C LYS A 26 -30.32 4.77 25.97
N PRO A 27 -31.20 3.93 26.55
CA PRO A 27 -31.06 2.47 26.47
C PRO A 27 -30.96 2.00 25.02
N TYR A 28 -30.24 0.90 24.78
CA TYR A 28 -29.94 0.40 23.42
C TYR A 28 -31.17 0.15 22.55
N GLN A 29 -32.28 -0.28 23.14
CA GLN A 29 -33.54 -0.56 22.44
C GLN A 29 -34.22 0.66 21.84
N TYR A 30 -33.93 1.87 22.36
CA TYR A 30 -34.52 3.14 21.88
C TYR A 30 -33.57 3.91 20.96
N LEU A 31 -32.43 3.37 20.63
CA LEU A 31 -31.50 3.93 19.66
C LEU A 31 -31.91 3.53 18.24
N SER A 32 -31.77 4.43 17.27
CA SER A 32 -31.90 4.06 15.87
C SER A 32 -30.79 3.09 15.46
N GLN A 33 -30.97 2.40 14.33
CA GLN A 33 -29.97 1.47 13.83
C GLN A 33 -28.61 2.15 13.64
N ASP A 34 -28.58 3.36 13.06
CA ASP A 34 -27.35 4.14 12.84
C ASP A 34 -26.68 4.54 14.17
N GLN A 35 -27.48 4.97 15.14
CA GLN A 35 -26.97 5.30 16.47
C GLN A 35 -26.38 4.06 17.19
N LEU A 36 -27.03 2.91 17.00
CA LEU A 36 -26.57 1.66 17.57
C LEU A 36 -25.26 1.21 16.90
N ILE A 37 -25.19 1.27 15.57
CA ILE A 37 -23.96 0.99 14.80
C ILE A 37 -22.83 1.90 15.31
N THR A 38 -23.05 3.21 15.33
CA THR A 38 -22.05 4.20 15.79
C THR A 38 -21.54 3.88 17.20
N LYS A 39 -22.45 3.52 18.10
CA LYS A 39 -22.11 3.18 19.50
C LYS A 39 -21.24 1.93 19.62
N PHE A 40 -21.34 0.99 18.68
CA PHE A 40 -20.58 -0.26 18.68
C PHE A 40 -19.34 -0.27 17.78
N LEU A 41 -19.04 0.82 17.05
CA LEU A 41 -17.78 0.93 16.27
C LEU A 41 -16.50 0.67 17.10
N PRO A 42 -16.36 1.13 18.36
CA PRO A 42 -15.19 0.80 19.17
C PRO A 42 -15.05 -0.70 19.48
N LEU A 43 -16.16 -1.42 19.53
CA LEU A 43 -16.12 -2.88 19.68
C LEU A 43 -15.52 -3.55 18.46
N VAL A 44 -15.86 -3.06 17.26
CA VAL A 44 -15.28 -3.54 16.00
C VAL A 44 -13.77 -3.32 16.01
N GLU A 45 -13.32 -2.10 16.31
CA GLU A 45 -11.89 -1.76 16.39
C GLU A 45 -11.14 -2.68 17.37
N LYS A 46 -11.69 -2.86 18.56
CA LYS A 46 -11.10 -3.74 19.59
C LYS A 46 -10.97 -5.20 19.11
N LEU A 47 -11.97 -5.68 18.37
CA LEU A 47 -11.95 -7.04 17.81
C LEU A 47 -11.00 -7.14 16.60
N ALA A 48 -11.02 -6.15 15.70
CA ALA A 48 -10.15 -6.09 14.53
C ALA A 48 -8.66 -6.13 14.92
N ARG A 49 -8.27 -5.40 15.97
CA ARG A 49 -6.89 -5.43 16.48
C ARG A 49 -6.40 -6.83 16.84
N LYS A 50 -7.27 -7.69 17.33
CA LYS A 50 -6.91 -9.08 17.68
C LYS A 50 -6.57 -9.92 16.44
N PHE A 51 -7.12 -9.57 15.28
CA PHE A 51 -6.82 -10.25 14.01
C PHE A 51 -5.63 -9.65 13.28
N SER A 52 -5.31 -8.37 13.52
CA SER A 52 -4.22 -7.66 12.83
C SER A 52 -2.84 -7.88 13.47
N THR A 53 -2.76 -8.52 14.64
CA THR A 53 -1.49 -8.71 15.37
C THR A 53 -0.53 -9.69 14.67
N ALA A 54 -1.04 -10.58 13.83
CA ALA A 54 -0.23 -11.51 13.05
C ALA A 54 -0.34 -11.15 11.56
N GLN A 55 0.66 -10.46 11.01
CA GLN A 55 0.72 -10.12 9.58
C GLN A 55 0.60 -11.36 8.69
N GLN A 56 1.07 -12.51 9.14
CA GLN A 56 0.92 -13.79 8.46
C GLN A 56 -0.54 -14.26 8.38
N ALA A 57 -1.38 -13.89 9.37
CA ALA A 57 -2.79 -14.28 9.38
C ALA A 57 -3.67 -13.36 8.50
N SER A 58 -3.40 -12.05 8.52
CA SER A 58 -4.14 -11.05 7.73
C SER A 58 -3.67 -10.92 6.28
N GLY A 59 -2.47 -11.43 5.97
CA GLY A 59 -1.90 -11.36 4.62
C GLY A 59 -1.67 -9.92 4.17
N VAL A 60 -2.21 -9.57 3.02
CA VAL A 60 -2.12 -8.22 2.43
C VAL A 60 -3.07 -7.21 3.06
N MET A 61 -4.06 -7.66 3.84
CA MET A 61 -5.07 -6.79 4.45
C MET A 61 -4.46 -5.90 5.54
N THR A 62 -4.79 -4.63 5.50
CA THR A 62 -4.43 -3.66 6.53
C THR A 62 -5.40 -3.71 7.72
N ILE A 63 -5.04 -3.06 8.83
CA ILE A 63 -5.97 -2.91 9.98
C ILE A 63 -7.26 -2.20 9.57
N ASN A 64 -7.18 -1.24 8.63
CA ASN A 64 -8.35 -0.51 8.15
C ASN A 64 -9.29 -1.42 7.36
N ASP A 65 -8.75 -2.30 6.52
CA ASP A 65 -9.55 -3.29 5.77
C ASP A 65 -10.27 -4.25 6.72
N ILE A 66 -9.57 -4.73 7.75
CA ILE A 66 -10.14 -5.62 8.77
C ILE A 66 -11.26 -4.92 9.57
N ILE A 67 -11.08 -3.62 9.88
CA ILE A 67 -12.11 -2.81 10.53
C ILE A 67 -13.34 -2.70 9.62
N GLN A 68 -13.17 -2.45 8.31
CA GLN A 68 -14.29 -2.33 7.39
C GLN A 68 -15.06 -3.65 7.25
N GLU A 69 -14.39 -4.78 7.16
CA GLU A 69 -15.05 -6.09 7.19
C GLU A 69 -15.84 -6.30 8.49
N GLY A 70 -15.28 -5.84 9.61
CA GLY A 70 -15.96 -5.85 10.91
C GLY A 70 -17.18 -4.93 10.95
N ASN A 71 -17.11 -3.75 10.34
CA ASN A 71 -18.22 -2.79 10.24
C ASN A 71 -19.37 -3.37 9.41
N LEU A 72 -19.07 -4.04 8.29
CA LEU A 72 -20.08 -4.75 7.51
C LEU A 72 -20.79 -5.83 8.34
N GLY A 73 -20.00 -6.57 9.13
CA GLY A 73 -20.53 -7.57 10.07
C GLY A 73 -21.39 -6.96 11.18
N LEU A 74 -21.03 -5.78 11.67
CA LEU A 74 -21.80 -5.02 12.66
C LEU A 74 -23.14 -4.56 12.07
N CYS A 75 -23.15 -3.93 10.90
CA CYS A 75 -24.36 -3.47 10.21
C CYS A 75 -25.33 -4.65 9.97
N ALA A 76 -24.83 -5.75 9.41
CA ALA A 76 -25.63 -6.95 9.21
C ALA A 76 -26.12 -7.57 10.53
N GLY A 77 -25.34 -7.44 11.60
CA GLY A 77 -25.71 -7.88 12.93
C GLY A 77 -26.83 -7.03 13.55
N VAL A 78 -26.75 -5.70 13.43
CA VAL A 78 -27.75 -4.77 13.96
C VAL A 78 -29.10 -4.98 13.28
N ASN A 79 -29.13 -5.20 11.96
CA ASN A 79 -30.37 -5.49 11.24
C ASN A 79 -31.05 -6.81 11.62
N ARG A 80 -30.34 -7.71 12.32
CA ARG A 80 -30.85 -9.03 12.75
C ARG A 80 -31.01 -9.14 14.26
N ILE A 81 -31.15 -8.02 14.96
CA ILE A 81 -31.39 -8.01 16.41
C ILE A 81 -32.84 -8.39 16.69
N GLU A 82 -33.04 -9.46 17.42
CA GLU A 82 -34.30 -9.85 18.01
C GLU A 82 -34.33 -9.34 19.45
N TRP A 83 -35.03 -8.21 19.64
CA TRP A 83 -35.04 -7.52 20.93
C TRP A 83 -35.68 -8.34 22.04
N ASP A 84 -36.70 -9.13 21.74
CA ASP A 84 -37.38 -9.98 22.71
C ASP A 84 -36.40 -10.95 23.37
N THR A 85 -35.64 -11.68 22.57
CA THR A 85 -34.62 -12.62 23.04
C THR A 85 -33.48 -11.96 23.84
N ILE A 86 -33.18 -10.69 23.54
CA ILE A 86 -32.12 -9.94 24.20
C ILE A 86 -32.63 -9.40 25.55
N LEU A 87 -33.85 -8.93 25.62
CA LEU A 87 -34.45 -8.34 26.83
C LEU A 87 -34.80 -9.39 27.89
N GLU A 88 -35.10 -10.62 27.49
CA GLU A 88 -35.32 -11.75 28.43
C GLU A 88 -34.06 -12.18 29.16
N ALA A 89 -32.87 -11.77 28.71
CA ALA A 89 -31.63 -12.16 29.34
C ALA A 89 -31.40 -11.40 30.66
N GLU A 90 -30.80 -12.05 31.65
CA GLU A 90 -30.41 -11.47 32.95
C GLU A 90 -29.62 -10.14 32.81
N ASN A 91 -28.80 -10.04 31.75
CA ASN A 91 -28.07 -8.82 31.42
C ASN A 91 -28.17 -8.51 29.93
N PRO A 92 -29.18 -7.73 29.48
CA PRO A 92 -29.42 -7.42 28.09
C PRO A 92 -28.22 -6.74 27.38
N ALA A 93 -27.50 -5.85 28.06
CA ALA A 93 -26.36 -5.15 27.52
C ALA A 93 -25.18 -6.10 27.22
N LYS A 94 -24.92 -7.07 28.11
CA LYS A 94 -23.88 -8.09 27.91
C LYS A 94 -24.28 -9.06 26.79
N ARG A 95 -25.55 -9.44 26.74
CA ARG A 95 -26.10 -10.33 25.70
C ARG A 95 -25.97 -9.70 24.34
N LEU A 96 -26.38 -8.44 24.18
CA LEU A 96 -26.25 -7.68 22.93
C LEU A 96 -24.81 -7.58 22.47
N LYS A 97 -23.89 -7.20 23.38
CA LYS A 97 -22.45 -7.13 23.05
C LYS A 97 -21.90 -8.48 22.58
N SER A 98 -22.27 -9.57 23.24
CA SER A 98 -21.85 -10.93 22.90
C SER A 98 -22.38 -11.34 21.52
N PHE A 99 -23.65 -11.06 21.23
CA PHE A 99 -24.29 -11.33 19.96
C PHE A 99 -23.58 -10.59 18.83
N LEU A 100 -23.38 -9.27 18.96
CA LEU A 100 -22.70 -8.47 17.94
C LEU A 100 -21.24 -8.89 17.79
N ALA A 101 -20.52 -9.14 18.88
CA ALA A 101 -19.14 -9.59 18.84
C ALA A 101 -18.96 -10.91 18.06
N LYS A 102 -19.90 -11.84 18.20
CA LYS A 102 -19.88 -13.10 17.45
C LYS A 102 -20.04 -12.86 15.95
N ARG A 103 -20.96 -11.96 15.55
CA ARG A 103 -21.20 -11.57 14.15
C ARG A 103 -20.00 -10.86 13.54
N ILE A 104 -19.46 -9.85 14.25
CA ILE A 104 -18.29 -9.09 13.85
C ILE A 104 -17.08 -10.02 13.63
N LYS A 105 -16.77 -10.89 14.59
CA LYS A 105 -15.67 -11.86 14.47
C LYS A 105 -15.85 -12.79 13.26
N GLY A 106 -17.08 -13.26 13.02
CA GLY A 106 -17.39 -14.11 11.87
C GLY A 106 -17.21 -13.39 10.54
N ALA A 107 -17.60 -12.11 10.46
CA ALA A 107 -17.41 -11.28 9.26
C ALA A 107 -15.92 -11.02 9.00
N ILE A 108 -15.18 -10.57 10.01
CA ILE A 108 -13.72 -10.36 9.90
C ILE A 108 -13.01 -11.62 9.42
N ARG A 109 -13.32 -12.78 10.01
CA ARG A 109 -12.68 -14.05 9.63
C ARG A 109 -12.96 -14.39 8.16
N ARG A 110 -14.21 -14.29 7.71
CA ARG A 110 -14.56 -14.53 6.30
C ARG A 110 -13.91 -13.51 5.36
N GLY A 111 -13.87 -12.22 5.75
CA GLY A 111 -13.18 -11.18 5.00
C GLY A 111 -11.70 -11.51 4.82
N ILE A 112 -11.02 -11.90 5.88
CA ILE A 112 -9.61 -12.33 5.84
C ILE A 112 -9.47 -13.57 4.93
N ASP A 113 -10.30 -14.58 5.10
CA ASP A 113 -10.22 -15.82 4.31
C ASP A 113 -10.42 -15.57 2.81
N THR A 114 -11.19 -14.56 2.46
CA THR A 114 -11.44 -14.17 1.05
C THR A 114 -10.35 -13.29 0.48
N ASN A 115 -9.85 -12.31 1.24
CA ASN A 115 -9.07 -11.17 0.71
C ASN A 115 -7.61 -11.16 1.16
N ARG A 116 -7.14 -12.13 1.94
CA ARG A 116 -5.80 -12.14 2.55
C ARG A 116 -4.65 -12.29 1.55
N GLY A 117 -4.87 -12.84 0.38
CA GLY A 117 -3.83 -13.13 -0.59
C GLY A 117 -4.30 -12.98 -2.03
N SER A 118 -3.33 -13.04 -2.95
CA SER A 118 -3.60 -12.96 -4.39
C SER A 118 -4.38 -14.17 -4.91
N MET A 119 -4.19 -15.33 -4.29
CA MET A 119 -4.93 -16.56 -4.62
C MET A 119 -5.93 -16.88 -3.50
N ARG A 120 -7.19 -17.02 -3.88
CA ARG A 120 -8.24 -17.42 -2.94
C ARG A 120 -8.20 -18.91 -2.69
N ILE A 121 -8.07 -19.30 -1.42
CA ILE A 121 -8.23 -20.70 -0.99
C ILE A 121 -9.67 -20.92 -0.58
N PRO A 122 -10.35 -21.99 -1.04
CA PRO A 122 -11.71 -22.32 -0.62
C PRO A 122 -11.82 -22.47 0.90
N GLU A 123 -12.94 -22.01 1.46
CA GLU A 123 -13.17 -22.02 2.92
C GLU A 123 -13.07 -23.42 3.54
N GLN A 124 -13.53 -24.44 2.79
CA GLN A 124 -13.42 -25.84 3.22
C GLN A 124 -11.96 -26.23 3.45
N LYS A 125 -11.06 -25.91 2.50
CA LYS A 125 -9.62 -26.19 2.62
C LYS A 125 -8.97 -25.41 3.74
N LEU A 126 -9.36 -24.15 3.96
CA LEU A 126 -8.90 -23.37 5.09
C LEU A 126 -9.33 -23.96 6.44
N ASN A 127 -10.53 -24.51 6.51
CA ASN A 127 -11.03 -25.18 7.71
C ASN A 127 -10.30 -26.51 7.95
N GLU A 128 -9.98 -27.29 6.91
CA GLU A 128 -9.15 -28.48 7.00
C GLU A 128 -7.75 -28.10 7.54
N ILE A 129 -7.07 -27.11 6.93
CA ILE A 129 -5.75 -26.62 7.38
C ILE A 129 -5.79 -26.20 8.86
N ARG A 130 -6.86 -25.53 9.29
CA ARG A 130 -7.03 -25.12 10.69
C ARG A 130 -7.24 -26.28 11.66
N LYS A 131 -7.90 -27.34 11.23
CA LYS A 131 -8.09 -28.55 12.05
C LYS A 131 -6.82 -29.35 12.17
N ASP A 132 -6.09 -29.48 11.07
CA ASP A 132 -4.89 -30.32 10.97
C ASP A 132 -3.60 -29.48 11.07
N PHE A 133 -3.70 -28.32 11.73
CA PHE A 133 -2.59 -27.37 11.84
C PHE A 133 -1.40 -28.00 12.55
N GLY A 134 -0.34 -28.22 11.78
CA GLY A 134 0.92 -28.81 12.23
C GLY A 134 1.14 -30.28 11.82
N GLU A 135 0.14 -31.02 11.43
CA GLU A 135 0.28 -32.42 10.95
C GLU A 135 0.65 -32.47 9.47
N ASP A 136 -0.06 -31.71 8.61
CA ASP A 136 0.25 -31.64 7.19
C ASP A 136 1.08 -30.41 6.82
N LYS A 137 2.41 -30.58 6.81
CA LYS A 137 3.37 -29.53 6.45
C LYS A 137 3.14 -28.95 5.03
N ARG A 138 2.62 -29.77 4.11
CA ARG A 138 2.37 -29.39 2.73
C ARG A 138 1.20 -28.41 2.63
N MET A 139 0.12 -28.69 3.32
CA MET A 139 -1.05 -27.82 3.42
C MET A 139 -0.74 -26.51 4.12
N VAL A 140 0.03 -26.56 5.21
CA VAL A 140 0.50 -25.37 5.93
C VAL A 140 1.38 -24.50 5.02
N SER A 141 2.32 -25.10 4.28
CA SER A 141 3.15 -24.39 3.30
C SER A 141 2.32 -23.71 2.22
N MET A 142 1.33 -24.42 1.65
CA MET A 142 0.41 -23.85 0.66
C MET A 142 -0.36 -22.63 1.23
N PHE A 143 -0.79 -22.70 2.48
CA PHE A 143 -1.48 -21.60 3.15
C PHE A 143 -0.59 -20.35 3.26
N PHE A 144 0.66 -20.49 3.65
CA PHE A 144 1.58 -19.37 3.75
C PHE A 144 2.02 -18.84 2.38
N ASN A 145 2.31 -19.73 1.44
CA ASN A 145 2.76 -19.35 0.09
C ASN A 145 1.65 -18.70 -0.76
N SER A 146 0.37 -18.87 -0.40
CA SER A 146 -0.73 -18.18 -1.09
C SER A 146 -0.72 -16.66 -0.92
N VAL A 147 0.02 -16.15 0.07
CA VAL A 147 0.10 -14.70 0.35
C VAL A 147 1.27 -14.07 -0.39
N PHE A 148 2.44 -14.68 -0.29
CA PHE A 148 3.67 -14.18 -0.89
C PHE A 148 4.46 -15.32 -1.51
N THR A 149 5.01 -15.07 -2.69
CA THR A 149 5.98 -15.93 -3.35
C THR A 149 7.27 -15.15 -3.52
N SER A 150 8.41 -15.74 -3.11
CA SER A 150 9.71 -15.11 -3.34
C SER A 150 10.11 -15.30 -4.80
N LEU A 151 10.56 -14.24 -5.45
CA LEU A 151 11.15 -14.33 -6.80
C LEU A 151 12.55 -14.94 -6.79
N ASP A 152 13.24 -14.83 -5.64
CA ASP A 152 14.62 -15.29 -5.48
C ASP A 152 14.73 -16.67 -4.78
N ALA A 153 13.60 -17.21 -4.30
CA ALA A 153 13.58 -18.52 -3.64
C ALA A 153 13.33 -19.63 -4.65
N GLY A 154 14.28 -20.50 -4.82
CA GLY A 154 14.13 -21.69 -5.68
C GLY A 154 15.46 -22.23 -6.18
N THR A 155 15.38 -23.31 -6.96
CA THR A 155 16.53 -23.81 -7.71
C THR A 155 16.96 -22.79 -8.78
N PRO A 156 18.22 -22.86 -9.28
CA PRO A 156 18.67 -21.98 -10.37
C PRO A 156 17.75 -21.97 -11.59
N GLU A 157 17.10 -23.09 -11.90
CA GLU A 157 16.13 -23.23 -12.99
C GLU A 157 14.83 -22.49 -12.69
N GLN A 158 14.35 -22.52 -11.45
CA GLN A 158 13.17 -21.78 -11.01
C GLN A 158 13.43 -20.27 -10.92
N GLN A 159 14.64 -19.87 -10.54
CA GLN A 159 15.09 -18.48 -10.58
C GLN A 159 15.17 -17.97 -12.01
N ALA A 160 15.69 -18.76 -12.96
CA ALA A 160 15.70 -18.40 -14.36
C ALA A 160 14.28 -18.23 -14.95
N ALA A 161 13.31 -19.03 -14.49
CA ALA A 161 11.91 -18.86 -14.87
C ALA A 161 11.27 -17.59 -14.26
N ALA A 162 11.68 -17.18 -13.06
CA ALA A 162 11.21 -15.94 -12.44
C ALA A 162 11.68 -14.68 -13.18
N TYR A 163 12.87 -14.72 -13.78
CA TYR A 163 13.37 -13.61 -14.63
C TYR A 163 12.61 -13.47 -15.96
N ASN A 164 11.84 -14.49 -16.36
CA ASN A 164 11.02 -14.44 -17.57
C ASN A 164 9.60 -13.93 -17.32
N ILE A 165 9.30 -13.36 -16.14
CA ILE A 165 8.03 -12.68 -15.92
C ILE A 165 7.99 -11.44 -16.81
N PRO A 166 7.06 -11.36 -17.78
CA PRO A 166 7.01 -10.22 -18.68
C PRO A 166 6.68 -8.97 -17.89
N ASP A 167 7.49 -7.94 -18.10
CA ASP A 167 7.21 -6.62 -17.60
C ASP A 167 6.15 -5.98 -18.51
N ASN A 168 4.95 -5.79 -17.97
CA ASN A 168 3.85 -5.11 -18.67
C ASN A 168 3.93 -3.57 -18.55
N ILE A 169 5.05 -3.04 -18.10
CA ILE A 169 5.26 -1.60 -18.11
C ILE A 169 5.29 -1.18 -19.60
N LYS A 170 4.41 -0.26 -19.97
CA LYS A 170 4.47 0.37 -21.30
C LYS A 170 5.86 0.95 -21.45
N GLU A 171 6.57 0.52 -22.48
CA GLU A 171 7.87 1.10 -22.80
C GLU A 171 7.70 2.61 -22.91
N TYR A 172 8.46 3.35 -22.11
CA TYR A 172 8.52 4.80 -22.24
C TYR A 172 8.98 5.11 -23.67
N ASN A 173 8.38 6.08 -24.29
CA ASN A 173 8.86 6.55 -25.58
C ASN A 173 10.17 7.34 -25.36
N ILE A 174 11.26 6.57 -25.13
CA ILE A 174 12.59 7.09 -24.81
C ILE A 174 13.07 8.07 -25.88
N GLU A 175 12.70 7.86 -27.13
CA GLU A 175 13.06 8.73 -28.21
C GLU A 175 12.36 10.09 -28.13
N MET A 176 11.05 10.10 -27.84
CA MET A 176 10.31 11.34 -27.63
C MET A 176 10.79 12.08 -26.36
N LEU A 177 11.02 11.36 -25.28
CA LEU A 177 11.58 11.94 -24.06
C LEU A 177 12.96 12.56 -24.30
N SER A 178 13.85 11.85 -25.00
CA SER A 178 15.17 12.36 -25.37
C SER A 178 15.09 13.60 -26.27
N ALA A 179 14.20 13.61 -27.25
CA ALA A 179 14.00 14.76 -28.14
C ALA A 179 13.46 15.96 -27.34
N TYR A 180 12.51 15.74 -26.45
CA TYR A 180 11.95 16.77 -25.59
C TYR A 180 12.99 17.34 -24.62
N LEU A 181 13.76 16.50 -23.93
CA LEU A 181 14.85 16.92 -23.04
C LEU A 181 15.91 17.74 -23.79
N LYS A 182 16.28 17.33 -25.01
CA LYS A 182 17.22 18.11 -25.86
C LYS A 182 16.67 19.48 -26.19
N SER A 183 15.40 19.58 -26.55
CA SER A 183 14.74 20.86 -26.84
C SER A 183 14.75 21.78 -25.60
N LEU A 184 14.41 21.26 -24.44
CA LEU A 184 14.47 22.02 -23.16
C LEU A 184 15.88 22.49 -22.83
N MET A 185 16.87 21.61 -23.00
CA MET A 185 18.26 21.94 -22.74
C MET A 185 18.77 23.03 -23.68
N LEU A 186 18.40 23.02 -24.97
CA LEU A 186 18.76 24.05 -25.94
C LEU A 186 18.15 25.42 -25.62
N ASN A 187 16.90 25.41 -25.09
CA ASN A 187 16.19 26.65 -24.79
C ASN A 187 16.65 27.32 -23.48
N TYR A 188 17.07 26.54 -22.49
CA TYR A 188 17.31 27.06 -21.14
C TYR A 188 18.78 27.05 -20.69
N LEU A 189 19.65 26.30 -21.36
CA LEU A 189 21.06 26.15 -20.98
C LEU A 189 22.02 26.86 -21.91
N ASN A 190 23.15 27.27 -21.37
CA ASN A 190 24.25 27.75 -22.15
C ASN A 190 24.91 26.61 -22.98
N PRO A 191 25.56 26.87 -24.10
CA PRO A 191 26.20 25.84 -24.92
C PRO A 191 27.16 24.92 -24.16
N LYS A 192 27.90 25.47 -23.19
CA LYS A 192 28.81 24.68 -22.34
C LYS A 192 28.05 23.76 -21.36
N GLU A 193 27.01 24.27 -20.74
CA GLU A 193 26.14 23.51 -19.83
C GLU A 193 25.40 22.40 -20.56
N TYR A 194 24.90 22.70 -21.76
CA TYR A 194 24.30 21.73 -22.66
C TYR A 194 25.24 20.56 -22.97
N GLN A 195 26.47 20.87 -23.41
CA GLN A 195 27.47 19.85 -23.75
C GLN A 195 27.85 19.00 -22.56
N VAL A 196 28.00 19.62 -21.37
CA VAL A 196 28.30 18.89 -20.12
C VAL A 196 27.20 17.91 -19.78
N LEU A 197 25.93 18.29 -19.86
CA LEU A 197 24.82 17.38 -19.59
C LEU A 197 24.71 16.29 -20.66
N ARG A 198 24.78 16.66 -21.94
CA ARG A 198 24.72 15.74 -23.06
C ARG A 198 25.74 14.61 -22.96
N LEU A 199 26.99 14.94 -22.67
CA LEU A 199 28.10 13.99 -22.52
C LEU A 199 28.03 13.20 -21.21
N SER A 200 27.59 13.84 -20.12
CA SER A 200 27.49 13.18 -18.82
C SER A 200 26.40 12.10 -18.77
N TYR A 201 25.28 12.31 -19.47
CA TYR A 201 24.16 11.37 -19.50
C TYR A 201 24.14 10.50 -20.74
N GLY A 202 24.87 10.86 -21.78
CA GLY A 202 24.94 10.10 -23.03
C GLY A 202 23.63 10.17 -23.82
N LEU A 203 23.02 11.37 -23.95
CA LEU A 203 21.68 11.52 -24.55
C LEU A 203 21.61 11.15 -26.05
N ASP A 204 22.71 11.30 -26.77
CA ASP A 204 22.85 10.95 -28.20
C ASP A 204 24.28 10.48 -28.52
N CYS A 205 25.05 10.18 -27.48
CA CYS A 205 26.44 9.76 -27.56
C CYS A 205 26.75 8.80 -26.42
N LYS A 206 27.94 8.22 -26.40
CA LYS A 206 28.40 7.44 -25.26
C LYS A 206 28.55 8.32 -24.02
N LYS A 207 28.20 7.78 -22.87
CA LYS A 207 28.40 8.44 -21.59
C LYS A 207 29.89 8.60 -21.29
N HIS A 208 30.31 9.81 -20.95
CA HIS A 208 31.69 10.17 -20.66
C HIS A 208 31.88 10.50 -19.18
N SER A 209 33.08 10.25 -18.66
CA SER A 209 33.49 10.63 -17.33
C SER A 209 33.78 12.15 -17.25
N ALA A 210 33.74 12.73 -16.04
CA ALA A 210 34.02 14.17 -15.87
C ALA A 210 35.42 14.58 -16.35
N LYS A 211 36.40 13.65 -16.33
CA LYS A 211 37.75 13.91 -16.83
C LYS A 211 37.75 14.00 -18.37
N GLU A 212 37.16 13.05 -19.04
CA GLU A 212 37.01 13.02 -20.49
C GLU A 212 36.23 14.23 -21.01
N ILE A 213 35.16 14.62 -20.31
CA ILE A 213 34.38 15.81 -20.67
C ILE A 213 35.24 17.08 -20.54
N ALA A 214 36.09 17.17 -19.53
CA ALA A 214 37.00 18.30 -19.38
C ALA A 214 38.00 18.39 -20.54
N GLU A 215 38.52 17.24 -21.02
CA GLU A 215 39.41 17.15 -22.16
C GLU A 215 38.70 17.56 -23.44
N ILE A 216 37.50 17.03 -23.72
CA ILE A 216 36.68 17.33 -24.90
C ILE A 216 36.34 18.85 -24.96
N LEU A 217 36.02 19.45 -23.81
CA LEU A 217 35.67 20.88 -23.71
C LEU A 217 36.88 21.80 -23.58
N GLY A 218 38.10 21.26 -23.57
CA GLY A 218 39.35 22.03 -23.49
C GLY A 218 39.55 22.76 -22.16
N ILE A 219 38.91 22.27 -21.07
CA ILE A 219 39.01 22.87 -19.73
C ILE A 219 40.29 22.34 -19.06
N LYS A 220 41.32 23.14 -19.07
CA LYS A 220 42.65 22.83 -18.46
C LYS A 220 42.69 23.23 -17.00
N GLY A 221 43.35 22.43 -16.15
CA GLY A 221 43.59 22.72 -14.73
C GLY A 221 43.49 21.47 -13.86
N THR A 222 44.15 21.48 -12.71
CA THR A 222 44.20 20.40 -11.73
C THR A 222 42.81 20.03 -11.15
N SER A 223 41.86 20.96 -11.19
CA SER A 223 40.49 20.80 -10.70
C SER A 223 39.43 20.81 -11.83
N SER A 224 39.82 20.44 -13.07
CA SER A 224 38.91 20.49 -14.22
C SER A 224 37.67 19.62 -14.02
N TYR A 225 37.78 18.42 -13.46
CA TYR A 225 36.67 17.50 -13.15
C TYR A 225 35.69 18.07 -12.12
N VAL A 226 36.18 18.85 -11.15
CA VAL A 226 35.34 19.52 -10.12
C VAL A 226 34.49 20.59 -10.82
N ARG A 227 35.11 21.36 -11.73
CA ARG A 227 34.39 22.38 -12.51
C ARG A 227 33.31 21.79 -13.41
N ILE A 228 33.54 20.62 -14.01
CA ILE A 228 32.52 19.89 -14.77
C ILE A 228 31.37 19.48 -13.84
N SER A 229 31.66 18.97 -12.65
CA SER A 229 30.63 18.57 -11.68
C SER A 229 29.80 19.77 -11.19
N GLN A 230 30.45 20.93 -10.99
CA GLN A 230 29.75 22.18 -10.66
C GLN A 230 28.86 22.67 -11.81
N LEU A 231 29.37 22.67 -13.05
CA LEU A 231 28.58 23.04 -14.23
C LEU A 231 27.39 22.10 -14.43
N LYS A 232 27.59 20.81 -14.22
CA LYS A 232 26.51 19.81 -14.27
C LYS A 232 25.42 20.12 -13.24
N LYS A 233 25.79 20.43 -12.00
CA LYS A 233 24.83 20.76 -10.94
C LYS A 233 24.08 22.06 -11.28
N LEU A 234 24.78 23.11 -11.66
CA LEU A 234 24.16 24.39 -12.07
C LEU A 234 23.19 24.24 -13.23
N ALA A 235 23.53 23.41 -14.21
CA ALA A 235 22.66 23.15 -15.35
C ALA A 235 21.38 22.41 -14.94
N ILE A 236 21.48 21.44 -14.02
CA ILE A 236 20.32 20.72 -13.49
C ILE A 236 19.45 21.68 -12.68
N ASP A 237 20.04 22.46 -11.78
CA ASP A 237 19.31 23.41 -10.94
C ASP A 237 18.53 24.43 -11.78
N LYS A 238 19.14 24.94 -12.86
CA LYS A 238 18.47 25.83 -13.85
C LYS A 238 17.29 25.15 -14.55
N LEU A 239 17.41 23.88 -14.92
CA LEU A 239 16.30 23.15 -15.55
C LEU A 239 15.16 22.91 -14.56
N ILE A 240 15.46 22.56 -13.32
CA ILE A 240 14.47 22.36 -12.26
C ILE A 240 13.69 23.65 -11.96
N GLU A 241 14.39 24.80 -11.95
CA GLU A 241 13.77 26.10 -11.71
C GLU A 241 12.85 26.56 -12.85
N LYS A 242 13.25 26.29 -14.10
CA LYS A 242 12.58 26.83 -15.29
C LYS A 242 11.55 25.88 -15.94
N VAL A 243 11.63 24.59 -15.68
CA VAL A 243 10.75 23.59 -16.25
C VAL A 243 9.77 23.07 -15.20
N PRO A 244 8.48 23.37 -15.32
CA PRO A 244 7.47 22.84 -14.38
C PRO A 244 7.44 21.31 -14.44
N TYR A 245 7.38 20.69 -13.27
CA TYR A 245 7.33 19.22 -13.15
C TYR A 245 6.19 18.58 -13.93
N SER A 246 5.05 19.28 -14.03
CA SER A 246 3.89 18.83 -14.78
C SER A 246 4.17 18.57 -16.26
N GLN A 247 5.11 19.31 -16.88
CA GLN A 247 5.46 19.11 -18.28
C GLN A 247 6.33 17.87 -18.55
N VAL A 248 6.98 17.34 -17.51
CA VAL A 248 7.86 16.17 -17.62
C VAL A 248 7.09 14.88 -17.30
N VAL A 249 6.07 14.97 -16.44
CA VAL A 249 5.27 13.81 -16.01
C VAL A 249 4.56 13.12 -17.17
N ASP A 250 4.14 13.88 -18.18
CA ASP A 250 3.44 13.33 -19.35
C ASP A 250 4.33 12.41 -20.21
N TYR A 251 5.66 12.46 -20.00
CA TYR A 251 6.67 11.64 -20.70
C TYR A 251 7.28 10.55 -19.81
N LEU A 252 6.94 10.52 -18.52
CA LEU A 252 7.35 9.51 -17.53
C LEU A 252 6.24 8.49 -17.28
#